data_9e6af720835fa50b2295080eb6be8893
#
_entry.id   9e6af720835fa50b2295080eb6be8893
#
_cell.length_a   1.000
_cell.length_b   1.000
_cell.length_c   1.000
_cell.angle_alpha   90.00
_cell.angle_beta   90.00
_cell.angle_gamma   90.00
#
_symmetry.space_group_name_H-M   'P 1'
#
loop_
_entity.id
_entity.type
_entity.pdbx_description
1 polymer ?
#
loop_
_entity_poly.entity_id
_entity_poly.type
_entity_poly.pdbx_seq_one_letter_code
_entity_poly.pdbx_strand_id
1 'polypeptide(L)'
;MFSMILSGLICGALLGFVMQRGRFCLTGGFRDMYIVKNNRMFYALLIAISVQSVGVFALIQAGLLTYEAGAFPWLGTVIGGYIFGLGIVLAGGCATGTWYRAGEGLIGSWIALFTYMVMSAVMRSPHASGLNQTLQHYSTEHNSIAETFNLSVWPLVAVLLVITLWVVMKELKKPKLKVATLPPRRTGIAHILFEKRWHPFVTAVLIGLIALLAWPLSEATGRMFGLGITSPTATILQFLVAGDVKYINWGVFLVLGIFVGSFIAAKASREFRVRAADAQTTLRSGLGGVLMGFGASIAGGCSIGNGLVMTAMMTWQGWIGLVFMILGVWTASWLVYVRPQRKARLATAAAN
;
A
#
# COMPACT_ATOMS: atom_id res chain seq x y z
N MET A 1 4.98 26.37 -4.86
CA MET A 1 5.87 25.30 -5.33
C MET A 1 6.82 24.81 -4.24
N PHE A 2 7.58 25.66 -3.56
CA PHE A 2 8.51 25.23 -2.50
C PHE A 2 7.84 24.46 -1.34
N SER A 3 6.72 24.93 -0.82
CA SER A 3 5.96 24.23 0.23
C SER A 3 5.45 22.85 -0.20
N MET A 4 5.01 22.72 -1.45
CA MET A 4 4.57 21.46 -2.06
C MET A 4 5.72 20.45 -2.11
N ILE A 5 6.90 20.88 -2.54
CA ILE A 5 8.10 20.02 -2.61
C ILE A 5 8.47 19.55 -1.20
N LEU A 6 8.62 20.49 -0.28
CA LEU A 6 9.11 20.20 1.07
C LEU A 6 8.12 19.32 1.85
N SER A 7 6.83 19.66 1.85
CA SER A 7 5.80 18.90 2.58
C SER A 7 5.61 17.49 2.00
N GLY A 8 5.65 17.35 0.66
CA GLY A 8 5.58 16.05 -0.01
C GLY A 8 6.78 15.17 0.31
N LEU A 9 8.00 15.72 0.19
CA LEU A 9 9.23 14.98 0.50
C LEU A 9 9.30 14.55 1.97
N ILE A 10 8.97 15.45 2.91
CA ILE A 10 9.00 15.13 4.34
C ILE A 10 7.95 14.06 4.67
N CYS A 11 6.70 14.22 4.22
CA CYS A 11 5.65 13.25 4.44
C CYS A 11 6.02 11.87 3.85
N GLY A 12 6.55 11.85 2.63
CA GLY A 12 7.03 10.64 1.98
C GLY A 12 8.22 10.02 2.70
N ALA A 13 9.20 10.82 3.12
CA ALA A 13 10.37 10.33 3.84
C ALA A 13 10.01 9.71 5.19
N LEU A 14 9.09 10.31 5.93
CA LEU A 14 8.54 9.75 7.16
C LEU A 14 7.83 8.41 6.89
N LEU A 15 6.99 8.35 5.86
CA LEU A 15 6.30 7.11 5.48
C LEU A 15 7.31 6.02 5.09
N GLY A 16 8.28 6.32 4.24
CA GLY A 16 9.32 5.39 3.79
C GLY A 16 10.17 4.88 4.95
N PHE A 17 10.57 5.78 5.86
CA PHE A 17 11.32 5.43 7.07
C PHE A 17 10.51 4.47 7.97
N VAL A 18 9.26 4.82 8.28
CA VAL A 18 8.38 4.02 9.16
C VAL A 18 8.09 2.66 8.53
N MET A 19 7.82 2.58 7.24
CA MET A 19 7.57 1.32 6.55
C MET A 19 8.81 0.42 6.51
N GLN A 20 9.98 0.99 6.30
CA GLN A 20 11.25 0.26 6.31
C GLN A 20 11.55 -0.30 7.70
N ARG A 21 11.47 0.54 8.75
CA ARG A 21 11.77 0.12 10.15
C ARG A 21 10.75 -0.88 10.68
N GLY A 22 9.48 -0.69 10.36
CA GLY A 22 8.40 -1.59 10.74
C GLY A 22 8.29 -2.84 9.89
N ARG A 23 9.03 -2.94 8.77
CA ARG A 23 8.87 -3.99 7.76
C ARG A 23 7.41 -4.18 7.35
N PHE A 24 6.70 -3.04 7.23
CA PHE A 24 5.28 -3.05 6.95
C PHE A 24 5.03 -3.36 5.47
N CYS A 25 4.47 -4.53 5.21
CA CYS A 25 4.23 -5.02 3.85
C CYS A 25 2.85 -5.66 3.75
N LEU A 26 1.94 -5.01 3.03
CA LEU A 26 0.58 -5.53 2.83
C LEU A 26 0.56 -6.81 2.02
N THR A 27 1.41 -6.92 1.00
CA THR A 27 1.56 -8.16 0.22
C THR A 27 1.92 -9.35 1.10
N GLY A 28 2.94 -9.19 1.95
CA GLY A 28 3.32 -10.21 2.93
C GLY A 28 2.17 -10.50 3.90
N GLY A 29 1.50 -9.46 4.39
CA GLY A 29 0.37 -9.60 5.30
C GLY A 29 -0.78 -10.43 4.73
N PHE A 30 -1.23 -10.11 3.53
CA PHE A 30 -2.32 -10.85 2.86
C PHE A 30 -1.92 -12.27 2.48
N ARG A 31 -0.69 -12.49 2.02
CA ARG A 31 -0.14 -13.81 1.74
C ARG A 31 -0.05 -14.67 3.00
N ASP A 32 0.43 -14.11 4.10
CA ASP A 32 0.66 -14.84 5.34
C ASP A 32 -0.66 -15.24 6.02
N MET A 33 -1.75 -14.49 5.80
CA MET A 33 -3.12 -14.93 6.17
C MET A 33 -3.47 -16.29 5.54
N TYR A 34 -3.10 -16.48 4.28
CA TYR A 34 -3.42 -17.70 3.53
C TYR A 34 -2.45 -18.85 3.85
N ILE A 35 -1.14 -18.61 3.74
CA ILE A 35 -0.11 -19.65 3.82
C ILE A 35 0.18 -20.06 5.27
N VAL A 36 0.40 -19.07 6.15
CA VAL A 36 0.88 -19.29 7.54
C VAL A 36 -0.21 -19.10 8.58
N LYS A 37 -1.43 -18.69 8.16
CA LYS A 37 -2.56 -18.36 9.03
C LYS A 37 -2.21 -17.27 10.07
N ASN A 38 -1.33 -16.34 9.69
CA ASN A 38 -0.89 -15.23 10.53
C ASN A 38 -1.55 -13.92 10.08
N ASN A 39 -2.44 -13.39 10.90
CA ASN A 39 -3.24 -12.21 10.58
C ASN A 39 -2.69 -10.90 11.17
N ARG A 40 -1.52 -10.93 11.83
CA ARG A 40 -0.97 -9.76 12.56
C ARG A 40 -0.83 -8.52 11.69
N MET A 41 -0.36 -8.69 10.44
CA MET A 41 -0.17 -7.57 9.53
C MET A 41 -1.51 -7.02 9.01
N PHE A 42 -2.52 -7.88 8.85
CA PHE A 42 -3.88 -7.44 8.52
C PHE A 42 -4.49 -6.65 9.68
N TYR A 43 -4.32 -7.09 10.92
CA TYR A 43 -4.76 -6.33 12.10
C TYR A 43 -4.02 -4.99 12.21
N ALA A 44 -2.75 -4.95 11.85
CA ALA A 44 -1.99 -3.71 11.76
C ALA A 44 -2.58 -2.77 10.68
N LEU A 45 -3.01 -3.29 9.53
CA LEU A 45 -3.72 -2.48 8.53
C LEU A 45 -5.03 -1.90 9.10
N LEU A 46 -5.83 -2.70 9.81
CA LEU A 46 -7.06 -2.22 10.45
C LEU A 46 -6.80 -1.10 11.46
N ILE A 47 -5.70 -1.17 12.21
CA ILE A 47 -5.27 -0.07 13.10
C ILE A 47 -5.01 1.21 12.29
N ALA A 48 -4.23 1.11 11.20
CA ALA A 48 -3.91 2.28 10.39
C ALA A 48 -5.17 2.89 9.74
N ILE A 49 -6.10 2.05 9.25
CA ILE A 49 -7.40 2.49 8.73
C ILE A 49 -8.20 3.20 9.82
N SER A 50 -8.30 2.61 11.02
CA SER A 50 -9.07 3.18 12.14
C SER A 50 -8.52 4.52 12.59
N VAL A 51 -7.21 4.64 12.77
CA VAL A 51 -6.55 5.90 13.16
C VAL A 51 -6.80 6.98 12.11
N GLN A 52 -6.63 6.65 10.83
CA GLN A 52 -6.89 7.60 9.75
C GLN A 52 -8.37 7.98 9.68
N SER A 53 -9.29 7.01 9.80
CA SER A 53 -10.73 7.23 9.70
C SER A 53 -11.23 8.22 10.75
N VAL A 54 -10.87 8.00 12.02
CA VAL A 54 -11.24 8.91 13.11
C VAL A 54 -10.71 10.31 12.85
N GLY A 55 -9.43 10.42 12.49
CA GLY A 55 -8.81 11.73 12.30
C GLY A 55 -9.38 12.48 11.08
N VAL A 56 -9.58 11.80 9.94
CA VAL A 56 -10.09 12.47 8.74
C VAL A 56 -11.54 12.93 8.93
N PHE A 57 -12.42 12.10 9.51
CA PHE A 57 -13.79 12.54 9.77
C PHE A 57 -13.88 13.63 10.84
N ALA A 58 -12.97 13.66 11.82
CA ALA A 58 -12.85 14.78 12.74
C ALA A 58 -12.44 16.08 12.02
N LEU A 59 -11.49 16.01 11.07
CA LEU A 59 -11.09 17.17 10.26
C LEU A 59 -12.22 17.66 9.35
N ILE A 60 -12.98 16.75 8.74
CA ILE A 60 -14.15 17.09 7.91
C ILE A 60 -15.22 17.78 8.78
N GLN A 61 -15.51 17.26 9.97
CA GLN A 61 -16.48 17.85 10.88
C GLN A 61 -16.05 19.21 11.40
N ALA A 62 -14.75 19.43 11.57
CA ALA A 62 -14.18 20.73 11.95
C ALA A 62 -14.14 21.73 10.78
N GLY A 63 -14.55 21.35 9.56
CA GLY A 63 -14.50 22.20 8.37
C GLY A 63 -13.08 22.44 7.84
N LEU A 64 -12.09 21.67 8.29
CA LEU A 64 -10.68 21.79 7.90
C LEU A 64 -10.32 20.93 6.68
N LEU A 65 -11.22 20.06 6.23
CA LEU A 65 -11.03 19.19 5.09
C LEU A 65 -12.35 19.04 4.34
N THR A 66 -12.31 19.16 3.02
CA THR A 66 -13.47 18.89 2.16
C THR A 66 -13.24 17.58 1.39
N TYR A 67 -14.22 16.69 1.41
CA TYR A 67 -14.16 15.45 0.67
C TYR A 67 -15.53 15.09 0.11
N GLU A 68 -15.60 14.91 -1.18
CA GLU A 68 -16.78 14.36 -1.87
C GLU A 68 -16.42 12.99 -2.43
N ALA A 69 -17.20 11.99 -2.07
CA ALA A 69 -17.04 10.64 -2.60
C ALA A 69 -17.57 10.64 -4.04
N GLY A 70 -16.67 10.57 -5.01
CA GLY A 70 -17.06 10.46 -6.42
C GLY A 70 -17.84 9.16 -6.73
N ALA A 71 -18.13 8.92 -8.01
CA ALA A 71 -18.81 7.70 -8.45
C ALA A 71 -17.97 6.44 -8.10
N PHE A 72 -18.65 5.33 -7.85
CA PHE A 72 -18.02 4.04 -7.57
C PHE A 72 -17.95 3.17 -8.83
N PRO A 73 -16.79 3.02 -9.48
CA PRO A 73 -16.59 2.16 -10.64
C PRO A 73 -16.45 0.70 -10.17
N TRP A 74 -17.56 0.05 -9.86
CA TRP A 74 -17.58 -1.26 -9.21
C TRP A 74 -16.89 -2.35 -10.04
N LEU A 75 -17.13 -2.38 -11.36
CA LEU A 75 -16.54 -3.39 -12.24
C LEU A 75 -15.00 -3.23 -12.33
N GLY A 76 -14.55 -1.98 -12.51
CA GLY A 76 -13.14 -1.64 -12.50
C GLY A 76 -12.46 -1.97 -11.17
N THR A 77 -13.13 -1.69 -10.06
CA THR A 77 -12.61 -1.99 -8.72
C THR A 77 -12.46 -3.49 -8.48
N VAL A 78 -13.44 -4.29 -8.87
CA VAL A 78 -13.42 -5.76 -8.71
C VAL A 78 -12.31 -6.39 -9.56
N ILE A 79 -12.32 -6.14 -10.86
CA ILE A 79 -11.35 -6.71 -11.81
C ILE A 79 -9.95 -6.17 -11.53
N GLY A 80 -9.82 -4.86 -11.41
CA GLY A 80 -8.54 -4.20 -11.18
C GLY A 80 -7.93 -4.56 -9.83
N GLY A 81 -8.74 -4.62 -8.77
CA GLY A 81 -8.31 -5.07 -7.44
C GLY A 81 -7.78 -6.51 -7.45
N TYR A 82 -8.48 -7.43 -8.10
CA TYR A 82 -8.05 -8.82 -8.23
C TYR A 82 -6.73 -8.95 -9.01
N ILE A 83 -6.61 -8.29 -10.18
CA ILE A 83 -5.38 -8.29 -10.99
C ILE A 83 -4.22 -7.65 -10.23
N PHE A 84 -4.48 -6.54 -9.52
CA PHE A 84 -3.48 -5.91 -8.66
C PHE A 84 -2.99 -6.88 -7.58
N GLY A 85 -3.91 -7.65 -6.96
CA GLY A 85 -3.59 -8.68 -5.98
C GLY A 85 -2.67 -9.77 -6.52
N LEU A 86 -2.90 -10.24 -7.77
CA LEU A 86 -2.01 -11.16 -8.47
C LEU A 86 -0.62 -10.53 -8.68
N GLY A 87 -0.59 -9.27 -9.14
CA GLY A 87 0.63 -8.55 -9.45
C GLY A 87 1.55 -8.35 -8.26
N ILE A 88 1.03 -7.98 -7.08
CA ILE A 88 1.84 -7.71 -5.89
C ILE A 88 2.55 -8.95 -5.33
N VAL A 89 2.02 -10.14 -5.56
CA VAL A 89 2.69 -11.40 -5.18
C VAL A 89 3.86 -11.68 -6.11
N LEU A 90 3.67 -11.53 -7.41
CA LEU A 90 4.73 -11.72 -8.41
C LEU A 90 5.83 -10.66 -8.26
N ALA A 91 5.47 -9.41 -8.03
CA ALA A 91 6.41 -8.32 -7.78
C ALA A 91 7.17 -8.46 -6.45
N GLY A 92 6.69 -9.31 -5.54
CA GLY A 92 7.24 -9.46 -4.19
C GLY A 92 6.97 -8.28 -3.27
N GLY A 93 6.13 -7.33 -3.66
CA GLY A 93 5.75 -6.15 -2.88
C GLY A 93 4.62 -5.36 -3.52
N CYS A 94 3.83 -4.63 -2.72
CA CYS A 94 2.82 -3.71 -3.25
C CYS A 94 3.47 -2.43 -3.83
N ALA A 95 2.68 -1.54 -4.39
CA ALA A 95 3.19 -0.29 -5.00
C ALA A 95 4.14 0.49 -4.07
N THR A 96 3.72 0.77 -2.84
CA THR A 96 4.58 1.42 -1.84
C THR A 96 5.73 0.51 -1.40
N GLY A 97 5.45 -0.81 -1.35
CA GLY A 97 6.46 -1.84 -1.06
C GLY A 97 7.61 -1.84 -2.04
N THR A 98 7.35 -1.65 -3.32
CA THR A 98 8.40 -1.56 -4.34
C THR A 98 9.24 -0.29 -4.20
N TRP A 99 8.63 0.86 -3.86
CA TRP A 99 9.33 2.12 -3.60
C TRP A 99 10.31 2.00 -2.43
N TYR A 100 9.83 1.57 -1.25
CA TYR A 100 10.74 1.52 -0.09
C TYR A 100 11.78 0.41 -0.20
N ARG A 101 11.47 -0.71 -0.84
CA ARG A 101 12.46 -1.78 -1.07
C ARG A 101 13.48 -1.43 -2.15
N ALA A 102 13.09 -0.64 -3.15
CA ALA A 102 14.03 -0.05 -4.08
C ALA A 102 15.06 0.82 -3.34
N GLY A 103 14.62 1.63 -2.35
CA GLY A 103 15.49 2.38 -1.46
C GLY A 103 16.40 1.52 -0.58
N GLU A 104 16.02 0.27 -0.27
CA GLU A 104 16.89 -0.70 0.42
C GLU A 104 17.94 -1.37 -0.48
N GLY A 105 17.87 -1.18 -1.80
CA GLY A 105 18.80 -1.74 -2.79
C GLY A 105 18.36 -3.08 -3.40
N LEU A 106 17.07 -3.42 -3.38
CA LEU A 106 16.58 -4.64 -4.03
C LEU A 106 16.35 -4.42 -5.53
N ILE A 107 17.16 -5.06 -6.39
CA ILE A 107 17.09 -4.92 -7.86
C ILE A 107 15.74 -5.42 -8.40
N GLY A 108 15.20 -6.51 -7.89
CA GLY A 108 13.86 -6.99 -8.27
C GLY A 108 12.76 -5.94 -8.03
N SER A 109 12.88 -5.13 -6.96
CA SER A 109 11.94 -4.03 -6.69
C SER A 109 12.14 -2.85 -7.64
N TRP A 110 13.35 -2.56 -8.10
CA TRP A 110 13.61 -1.57 -9.15
C TRP A 110 12.92 -1.93 -10.46
N ILE A 111 13.03 -3.20 -10.87
CA ILE A 111 12.42 -3.69 -12.10
C ILE A 111 10.90 -3.67 -11.99
N ALA A 112 10.35 -4.17 -10.87
CA ALA A 112 8.92 -4.11 -10.60
C ALA A 112 8.39 -2.67 -10.59
N LEU A 113 9.13 -1.74 -9.98
CA LEU A 113 8.78 -0.33 -9.93
C LEU A 113 8.79 0.30 -11.31
N PHE A 114 9.81 0.03 -12.12
CA PHE A 114 9.91 0.55 -13.48
C PHE A 114 8.75 0.05 -14.36
N THR A 115 8.48 -1.26 -14.37
CA THR A 115 7.38 -1.82 -15.18
C THR A 115 6.01 -1.37 -14.65
N TYR A 116 5.85 -1.19 -13.34
CA TYR A 116 4.68 -0.59 -12.73
C TYR A 116 4.47 0.86 -13.19
N MET A 117 5.54 1.65 -13.20
CA MET A 117 5.52 3.05 -13.66
C MET A 117 5.10 3.14 -15.12
N VAL A 118 5.74 2.33 -15.99
CA VAL A 118 5.42 2.27 -17.42
C VAL A 118 3.96 1.89 -17.64
N MET A 119 3.50 0.79 -17.04
CA MET A 119 2.13 0.33 -17.26
C MET A 119 1.08 1.31 -16.71
N SER A 120 1.33 1.92 -15.54
CA SER A 120 0.45 2.94 -14.99
C SER A 120 0.39 4.21 -15.85
N ALA A 121 1.49 4.59 -16.51
CA ALA A 121 1.53 5.71 -17.44
C ALA A 121 0.80 5.39 -18.76
N VAL A 122 0.99 4.17 -19.29
CA VAL A 122 0.27 3.67 -20.48
C VAL A 122 -1.23 3.67 -20.26
N MET A 123 -1.72 3.17 -19.10
CA MET A 123 -3.15 3.14 -18.78
C MET A 123 -3.79 4.54 -18.63
N ARG A 124 -2.98 5.58 -18.50
CA ARG A 124 -3.42 6.98 -18.45
C ARG A 124 -3.28 7.70 -19.80
N SER A 125 -2.68 7.05 -20.79
CA SER A 125 -2.53 7.62 -22.11
C SER A 125 -3.87 7.60 -22.88
N PRO A 126 -4.07 8.48 -23.85
CA PRO A 126 -5.29 8.49 -24.68
C PRO A 126 -5.60 7.15 -25.36
N HIS A 127 -4.56 6.38 -25.71
CA HIS A 127 -4.70 5.08 -26.40
C HIS A 127 -5.31 3.98 -25.50
N ALA A 128 -5.04 4.00 -24.19
CA ALA A 128 -5.60 3.05 -23.24
C ALA A 128 -6.82 3.59 -22.47
N SER A 129 -7.16 4.86 -22.67
CA SER A 129 -8.29 5.50 -22.00
C SER A 129 -9.64 4.84 -22.31
N GLY A 130 -9.82 4.29 -23.53
CA GLY A 130 -11.05 3.61 -23.93
C GLY A 130 -11.42 2.44 -23.03
N LEU A 131 -10.46 1.57 -22.70
CA LEU A 131 -10.70 0.45 -21.76
C LEU A 131 -11.05 0.97 -20.37
N ASN A 132 -10.33 1.97 -19.91
CA ASN A 132 -10.58 2.55 -18.58
C ASN A 132 -11.94 3.25 -18.52
N GLN A 133 -12.31 4.00 -19.56
CA GLN A 133 -13.62 4.63 -19.69
C GLN A 133 -14.75 3.61 -19.76
N THR A 134 -14.60 2.52 -20.52
CA THR A 134 -15.60 1.45 -20.60
C THR A 134 -15.85 0.82 -19.22
N LEU A 135 -14.79 0.57 -18.45
CA LEU A 135 -14.92 -0.01 -17.10
C LEU A 135 -15.46 1.00 -16.09
N GLN A 136 -15.16 2.29 -16.26
CA GLN A 136 -15.70 3.37 -15.43
C GLN A 136 -17.16 3.69 -15.74
N HIS A 137 -17.63 3.37 -16.94
CA HIS A 137 -19.05 3.52 -17.29
C HIS A 137 -19.96 2.67 -16.40
N TYR A 138 -19.48 1.51 -15.94
CA TYR A 138 -20.17 0.69 -14.95
C TYR A 138 -19.95 1.23 -13.53
N SER A 139 -20.46 2.43 -13.25
CA SER A 139 -20.35 3.09 -11.96
C SER A 139 -21.73 3.28 -11.31
N THR A 140 -21.75 3.29 -9.97
CA THR A 140 -22.89 3.72 -9.17
C THR A 140 -22.64 5.13 -8.65
N GLU A 141 -23.71 5.90 -8.46
CA GLU A 141 -23.61 7.31 -8.06
C GLU A 141 -23.01 7.49 -6.65
N HIS A 142 -23.31 6.54 -5.74
CA HIS A 142 -22.87 6.61 -4.34
C HIS A 142 -21.67 5.71 -4.07
N ASN A 143 -20.52 6.32 -3.80
CA ASN A 143 -19.32 5.61 -3.35
C ASN A 143 -19.22 5.55 -1.81
N SER A 144 -19.88 6.47 -1.10
CA SER A 144 -19.90 6.48 0.36
C SER A 144 -20.90 5.46 0.92
N ILE A 145 -20.45 4.61 1.85
CA ILE A 145 -21.31 3.65 2.54
C ILE A 145 -22.36 4.40 3.39
N ALA A 146 -21.95 5.49 4.04
CA ALA A 146 -22.83 6.31 4.87
C ALA A 146 -23.98 6.94 4.06
N GLU A 147 -23.66 7.49 2.87
CA GLU A 147 -24.66 8.07 1.96
C GLU A 147 -25.61 7.02 1.41
N THR A 148 -25.11 5.82 1.06
CA THR A 148 -25.96 4.74 0.54
C THR A 148 -27.05 4.32 1.53
N PHE A 149 -26.75 4.36 2.83
CA PHE A 149 -27.71 3.98 3.89
C PHE A 149 -28.36 5.18 4.58
N ASN A 150 -28.10 6.41 4.14
CA ASN A 150 -28.51 7.65 4.79
C ASN A 150 -28.18 7.68 6.30
N LEU A 151 -27.00 7.16 6.65
CA LEU A 151 -26.51 7.10 8.02
C LEU A 151 -25.39 8.13 8.25
N SER A 152 -25.26 8.57 9.49
CA SER A 152 -24.06 9.28 9.90
C SER A 152 -22.83 8.36 9.75
N VAL A 153 -21.67 8.92 9.45
CA VAL A 153 -20.42 8.15 9.31
C VAL A 153 -19.91 7.61 10.65
N TRP A 154 -20.20 8.29 11.75
CA TRP A 154 -19.67 7.97 13.08
C TRP A 154 -20.03 6.57 13.61
N PRO A 155 -21.24 6.03 13.44
CA PRO A 155 -21.53 4.63 13.78
C PRO A 155 -20.65 3.64 13.04
N LEU A 156 -20.37 3.86 11.75
CA LEU A 156 -19.49 2.98 10.96
C LEU A 156 -18.04 3.02 11.48
N VAL A 157 -17.55 4.22 11.79
CA VAL A 157 -16.23 4.41 12.40
C VAL A 157 -16.16 3.75 13.78
N ALA A 158 -17.21 3.87 14.60
CA ALA A 158 -17.27 3.22 15.92
C ALA A 158 -17.25 1.70 15.80
N VAL A 159 -18.00 1.11 14.88
CA VAL A 159 -17.99 -0.33 14.62
C VAL A 159 -16.60 -0.80 14.19
N LEU A 160 -15.95 -0.06 13.27
CA LEU A 160 -14.58 -0.36 12.85
C LEU A 160 -13.60 -0.32 14.03
N LEU A 161 -13.68 0.70 14.89
CA LEU A 161 -12.85 0.83 16.08
C LEU A 161 -13.06 -0.35 17.04
N VAL A 162 -14.32 -0.70 17.35
CA VAL A 162 -14.63 -1.81 18.26
C VAL A 162 -14.07 -3.12 17.72
N ILE A 163 -14.29 -3.42 16.44
CA ILE A 163 -13.74 -4.62 15.79
C ILE A 163 -12.21 -4.62 15.86
N THR A 164 -11.57 -3.49 15.51
CA THR A 164 -10.12 -3.36 15.52
C THR A 164 -9.55 -3.56 16.93
N LEU A 165 -10.12 -2.93 17.93
CA LEU A 165 -9.70 -3.08 19.32
C LEU A 165 -9.87 -4.52 19.82
N TRP A 166 -11.02 -5.14 19.52
CA TRP A 166 -11.30 -6.52 19.92
C TRP A 166 -10.26 -7.50 19.33
N VAL A 167 -9.99 -7.39 18.03
CA VAL A 167 -9.05 -8.26 17.32
C VAL A 167 -7.62 -8.05 17.82
N VAL A 168 -7.22 -6.79 18.05
CA VAL A 168 -5.90 -6.43 18.55
C VAL A 168 -5.71 -6.96 19.98
N MET A 169 -6.69 -6.78 20.88
CA MET A 169 -6.63 -7.32 22.23
C MET A 169 -6.51 -8.83 22.24
N LYS A 170 -7.28 -9.53 21.38
CA LYS A 170 -7.18 -10.97 21.21
C LYS A 170 -5.78 -11.41 20.76
N GLU A 171 -5.17 -10.66 19.82
CA GLU A 171 -3.82 -10.97 19.33
C GLU A 171 -2.74 -10.70 20.36
N LEU A 172 -2.86 -9.63 21.15
CA LEU A 172 -1.90 -9.27 22.20
C LEU A 172 -1.90 -10.28 23.38
N LYS A 173 -3.03 -10.96 23.63
CA LYS A 173 -3.15 -11.99 24.66
C LYS A 173 -2.49 -13.33 24.28
N LYS A 174 -2.14 -13.52 23.00
CA LYS A 174 -1.45 -14.75 22.57
C LYS A 174 -0.06 -14.86 23.23
N PRO A 175 0.34 -16.06 23.66
CA PRO A 175 1.66 -16.26 24.24
C PRO A 175 2.74 -15.92 23.23
N LYS A 176 3.71 -15.11 23.66
CA LYS A 176 4.85 -14.72 22.83
C LYS A 176 5.99 -15.70 23.08
N LEU A 177 6.49 -16.33 22.03
CA LEU A 177 7.73 -17.09 22.11
C LEU A 177 8.88 -16.10 22.44
N LYS A 178 9.56 -16.37 23.55
CA LYS A 178 10.78 -15.65 23.91
C LYS A 178 11.91 -16.16 23.01
N VAL A 179 12.25 -15.39 22.00
CA VAL A 179 13.43 -15.67 21.17
C VAL A 179 14.62 -14.96 21.82
N ALA A 180 15.73 -15.67 21.96
CA ALA A 180 16.97 -15.07 22.44
C ALA A 180 17.39 -13.94 21.48
N THR A 181 17.59 -12.77 22.02
CA THR A 181 18.06 -11.60 21.26
C THR A 181 19.55 -11.37 21.55
N LEU A 182 20.30 -11.02 20.50
CA LEU A 182 21.68 -10.60 20.68
C LEU A 182 21.74 -9.30 21.51
N PRO A 183 22.82 -9.09 22.27
CA PRO A 183 22.99 -7.84 23.01
C PRO A 183 22.94 -6.64 22.08
N PRO A 184 22.29 -5.54 22.49
CA PRO A 184 22.16 -4.34 21.67
C PRO A 184 23.54 -3.70 21.42
N ARG A 185 23.78 -3.30 20.18
CA ARG A 185 25.02 -2.57 19.79
C ARG A 185 24.92 -1.07 20.07
N ARG A 186 23.70 -0.54 20.13
CA ARG A 186 23.41 0.88 20.35
C ARG A 186 22.57 1.04 21.61
N THR A 187 22.71 2.19 22.28
CA THR A 187 21.96 2.52 23.50
C THR A 187 20.96 3.64 23.25
N GLY A 188 19.95 3.79 24.10
CA GLY A 188 18.99 4.88 24.06
C GLY A 188 18.12 4.93 22.80
N ILE A 189 17.80 6.13 22.34
CA ILE A 189 16.92 6.39 21.20
C ILE A 189 17.46 5.77 19.91
N ALA A 190 18.79 5.76 19.72
CA ALA A 190 19.42 5.19 18.54
C ALA A 190 19.19 3.67 18.42
N HIS A 191 19.10 2.95 19.54
CA HIS A 191 18.71 1.53 19.56
C HIS A 191 17.28 1.35 19.07
N ILE A 192 16.33 2.18 19.56
CA ILE A 192 14.91 2.08 19.20
C ILE A 192 14.71 2.40 17.72
N LEU A 193 15.35 3.46 17.21
CA LEU A 193 15.13 3.91 15.84
C LEU A 193 15.83 3.04 14.78
N PHE A 194 17.05 2.54 15.05
CA PHE A 194 17.90 1.95 14.00
C PHE A 194 18.26 0.49 14.22
N GLU A 195 18.06 -0.07 15.41
CA GLU A 195 18.44 -1.45 15.70
C GLU A 195 17.23 -2.33 16.02
N LYS A 196 16.35 -1.89 16.91
CA LYS A 196 15.16 -2.63 17.32
C LYS A 196 14.14 -2.71 16.18
N ARG A 197 13.66 -3.91 15.88
CA ARG A 197 12.52 -4.07 14.96
C ARG A 197 11.25 -3.54 15.62
N TRP A 198 10.55 -2.66 14.92
CA TRP A 198 9.33 -2.06 15.43
C TRP A 198 8.16 -3.06 15.45
N HIS A 199 7.31 -2.92 16.46
CA HIS A 199 6.12 -3.74 16.54
C HIS A 199 5.14 -3.33 15.43
N PRO A 200 4.53 -4.30 14.68
CA PRO A 200 3.63 -3.96 13.55
C PRO A 200 2.49 -3.01 13.93
N PHE A 201 1.96 -3.10 15.14
CA PHE A 201 0.85 -2.25 15.60
C PHE A 201 1.29 -0.80 15.85
N VAL A 202 2.48 -0.59 16.43
CA VAL A 202 3.06 0.76 16.58
C VAL A 202 3.33 1.37 15.22
N THR A 203 3.91 0.60 14.30
CA THR A 203 4.13 1.01 12.91
C THR A 203 2.82 1.41 12.23
N ALA A 204 1.75 0.65 12.46
CA ALA A 204 0.44 0.91 11.88
C ALA A 204 -0.18 2.23 12.39
N VAL A 205 -0.06 2.53 13.69
CA VAL A 205 -0.48 3.82 14.25
C VAL A 205 0.27 4.98 13.58
N LEU A 206 1.59 4.87 13.45
CA LEU A 206 2.41 5.89 12.79
C LEU A 206 2.03 6.06 11.31
N ILE A 207 1.77 4.97 10.59
CA ILE A 207 1.30 5.03 9.20
C ILE A 207 -0.08 5.72 9.13
N GLY A 208 -1.00 5.39 10.02
CA GLY A 208 -2.32 6.03 10.11
C GLY A 208 -2.23 7.53 10.37
N LEU A 209 -1.34 7.96 11.29
CA LEU A 209 -1.08 9.37 11.56
C LEU A 209 -0.45 10.10 10.36
N ILE A 210 0.52 9.47 9.67
CA ILE A 210 1.10 10.04 8.46
C ILE A 210 0.05 10.13 7.35
N ALA A 211 -0.81 9.11 7.22
CA ALA A 211 -1.90 9.13 6.26
C ALA A 211 -2.93 10.23 6.56
N LEU A 212 -3.19 10.50 7.84
CA LEU A 212 -4.02 11.63 8.28
C LEU A 212 -3.38 12.98 7.92
N LEU A 213 -2.10 13.17 8.24
CA LEU A 213 -1.36 14.39 7.93
C LEU A 213 -1.24 14.65 6.42
N ALA A 214 -1.23 13.61 5.61
CA ALA A 214 -1.14 13.72 4.15
C ALA A 214 -2.34 14.45 3.54
N TRP A 215 -3.53 14.41 4.17
CA TRP A 215 -4.73 15.06 3.67
C TRP A 215 -4.60 16.59 3.63
N PRO A 216 -4.41 17.30 4.76
CA PRO A 216 -4.31 18.75 4.73
C PRO A 216 -3.07 19.24 3.97
N LEU A 217 -1.95 18.48 4.02
CA LEU A 217 -0.74 18.84 3.26
C LEU A 217 -0.94 18.72 1.75
N SER A 218 -1.71 17.74 1.29
CA SER A 218 -2.03 17.56 -0.12
C SER A 218 -3.06 18.57 -0.60
N GLU A 219 -4.13 18.80 0.19
CA GLU A 219 -5.19 19.77 -0.11
C GLU A 219 -4.66 21.20 -0.22
N ALA A 220 -3.75 21.60 0.65
CA ALA A 220 -3.07 22.90 0.59
C ALA A 220 -2.31 23.15 -0.73
N THR A 221 -2.09 22.11 -1.54
CA THR A 221 -1.46 22.18 -2.87
C THR A 221 -2.46 22.02 -4.03
N GLY A 222 -3.76 21.99 -3.73
CA GLY A 222 -4.84 21.82 -4.70
C GLY A 222 -5.12 20.36 -5.10
N ARG A 223 -4.52 19.37 -4.40
CA ARG A 223 -4.76 17.94 -4.66
C ARG A 223 -5.72 17.37 -3.62
N MET A 224 -6.95 17.11 -4.01
CA MET A 224 -8.05 16.60 -3.14
C MET A 224 -7.93 15.08 -2.90
N PHE A 225 -6.79 14.60 -2.42
CA PHE A 225 -6.57 13.20 -2.11
C PHE A 225 -5.43 13.03 -1.09
N GLY A 226 -5.57 12.12 -0.15
CA GLY A 226 -4.53 11.81 0.83
C GLY A 226 -3.34 11.05 0.22
N LEU A 227 -2.87 9.99 0.87
CA LEU A 227 -1.78 9.16 0.35
C LEU A 227 -2.20 8.45 -0.94
N GLY A 228 -1.45 8.65 -2.01
CA GLY A 228 -1.65 7.95 -3.29
C GLY A 228 -0.32 7.67 -3.95
N ILE A 229 -0.14 6.46 -4.47
CA ILE A 229 1.14 6.02 -5.04
C ILE A 229 1.04 5.84 -6.56
N THR A 230 -0.06 5.27 -7.06
CA THR A 230 -0.22 4.91 -8.48
C THR A 230 -0.14 6.13 -9.40
N SER A 231 -0.98 7.15 -9.13
CA SER A 231 -1.03 8.37 -9.92
C SER A 231 0.32 9.10 -9.95
N PRO A 232 0.94 9.39 -8.79
CA PRO A 232 2.25 10.03 -8.76
C PRO A 232 3.35 9.23 -9.45
N THR A 233 3.33 7.91 -9.32
CA THR A 233 4.31 7.05 -10.01
C THR A 233 4.17 7.14 -11.53
N ALA A 234 2.94 7.16 -12.05
CA ALA A 234 2.69 7.35 -13.48
C ALA A 234 3.12 8.75 -13.98
N THR A 235 2.81 9.79 -13.20
CA THR A 235 3.13 11.18 -13.59
C THR A 235 4.63 11.47 -13.59
N ILE A 236 5.45 10.75 -12.80
CA ILE A 236 6.92 10.82 -12.91
C ILE A 236 7.38 10.44 -14.32
N LEU A 237 6.90 9.31 -14.84
CA LEU A 237 7.28 8.89 -16.18
C LEU A 237 6.74 9.84 -17.26
N GLN A 238 5.50 10.31 -17.11
CA GLN A 238 4.90 11.29 -18.03
C GLN A 238 5.71 12.58 -18.05
N PHE A 239 6.20 13.04 -16.89
CA PHE A 239 7.10 14.20 -16.82
C PHE A 239 8.43 13.93 -17.53
N LEU A 240 9.05 12.78 -17.29
CA LEU A 240 10.33 12.44 -17.91
C LEU A 240 10.24 12.31 -19.43
N VAL A 241 9.09 11.90 -19.96
CA VAL A 241 8.87 11.73 -21.40
C VAL A 241 8.43 13.03 -22.08
N ALA A 242 7.50 13.77 -21.44
CA ALA A 242 6.91 14.96 -22.05
C ALA A 242 7.62 16.27 -21.69
N GLY A 243 8.42 16.29 -20.62
CA GLY A 243 9.08 17.50 -20.11
C GLY A 243 8.14 18.57 -19.54
N ASP A 244 6.86 18.26 -19.38
CA ASP A 244 5.83 19.24 -18.98
C ASP A 244 5.61 19.25 -17.48
N VAL A 245 5.83 20.40 -16.86
CA VAL A 245 5.73 20.64 -15.41
C VAL A 245 4.32 20.37 -14.85
N LYS A 246 3.27 20.35 -15.67
CA LYS A 246 1.90 20.00 -15.25
C LYS A 246 1.80 18.62 -14.60
N TYR A 247 2.71 17.70 -14.93
CA TYR A 247 2.75 16.37 -14.33
C TYR A 247 3.35 16.35 -12.92
N ILE A 248 4.01 17.44 -12.50
CA ILE A 248 4.61 17.55 -11.17
C ILE A 248 3.56 18.04 -10.18
N ASN A 249 3.27 17.21 -9.19
CA ASN A 249 2.34 17.52 -8.11
C ASN A 249 2.89 17.02 -6.76
N TRP A 250 2.21 17.36 -5.67
CA TRP A 250 2.59 16.94 -4.31
C TRP A 250 2.88 15.44 -4.19
N GLY A 251 2.08 14.59 -4.86
CA GLY A 251 2.24 13.14 -4.82
C GLY A 251 3.56 12.66 -5.43
N VAL A 252 4.11 13.35 -6.42
CA VAL A 252 5.45 13.05 -6.99
C VAL A 252 6.51 13.15 -5.91
N PHE A 253 6.48 14.24 -5.13
CA PHE A 253 7.43 14.42 -4.03
C PHE A 253 7.19 13.44 -2.88
N LEU A 254 5.94 13.05 -2.65
CA LEU A 254 5.61 11.98 -1.69
C LEU A 254 6.31 10.67 -2.05
N VAL A 255 6.20 10.19 -3.30
CA VAL A 255 6.79 8.89 -3.68
C VAL A 255 8.32 8.95 -3.75
N LEU A 256 8.91 10.07 -4.17
CA LEU A 256 10.35 10.31 -4.10
C LEU A 256 10.82 10.36 -2.64
N GLY A 257 10.03 10.98 -1.77
CA GLY A 257 10.28 10.99 -0.33
C GLY A 257 10.29 9.59 0.27
N ILE A 258 9.37 8.70 -0.13
CA ILE A 258 9.35 7.29 0.34
C ILE A 258 10.69 6.60 0.03
N PHE A 259 11.21 6.81 -1.18
CA PHE A 259 12.50 6.25 -1.58
C PHE A 259 13.64 6.79 -0.71
N VAL A 260 13.72 8.11 -0.55
CA VAL A 260 14.76 8.78 0.25
C VAL A 260 14.70 8.35 1.71
N GLY A 261 13.50 8.37 2.32
CA GLY A 261 13.31 8.00 3.72
C GLY A 261 13.66 6.54 4.01
N SER A 262 13.28 5.63 3.11
CA SER A 262 13.64 4.22 3.23
C SER A 262 15.16 3.98 3.04
N PHE A 263 15.78 4.70 2.10
CA PHE A 263 17.23 4.65 1.91
C PHE A 263 18.00 5.13 3.15
N ILE A 264 17.58 6.27 3.73
CA ILE A 264 18.16 6.79 4.99
C ILE A 264 18.00 5.76 6.11
N ALA A 265 16.79 5.20 6.28
CA ALA A 265 16.52 4.19 7.29
C ALA A 265 17.39 2.94 7.10
N ALA A 266 17.49 2.43 5.88
CA ALA A 266 18.29 1.24 5.56
C ALA A 266 19.81 1.47 5.77
N LYS A 267 20.33 2.63 5.38
CA LYS A 267 21.75 3.01 5.62
C LYS A 267 22.03 3.16 7.10
N ALA A 268 21.21 3.89 7.84
CA ALA A 268 21.38 4.12 9.27
C ALA A 268 21.28 2.82 10.10
N SER A 269 20.44 1.86 9.65
CA SER A 269 20.32 0.53 10.28
C SER A 269 21.39 -0.47 9.80
N ARG A 270 22.25 -0.11 8.84
CA ARG A 270 23.21 -1.00 8.16
C ARG A 270 22.54 -2.18 7.44
N GLU A 271 21.30 -1.99 6.99
CA GLU A 271 20.52 -2.99 6.27
C GLU A 271 20.56 -2.78 4.75
N PHE A 272 21.07 -1.63 4.29
CA PHE A 272 21.21 -1.35 2.86
C PHE A 272 22.21 -2.33 2.22
N ARG A 273 21.71 -3.09 1.25
CA ARG A 273 22.54 -4.00 0.44
C ARG A 273 21.94 -4.08 -0.97
N VAL A 274 22.76 -3.86 -1.97
CA VAL A 274 22.37 -4.14 -3.35
C VAL A 274 22.28 -5.66 -3.52
N ARG A 275 21.07 -6.15 -3.78
CA ARG A 275 20.78 -7.58 -3.92
C ARG A 275 20.01 -7.83 -5.21
N ALA A 276 20.60 -8.64 -6.09
CA ALA A 276 19.92 -9.19 -7.26
C ALA A 276 19.28 -10.54 -6.88
N ALA A 277 18.07 -10.76 -7.35
CA ALA A 277 17.44 -12.07 -7.33
C ALA A 277 17.93 -12.87 -8.57
N ASP A 278 17.62 -14.16 -8.59
CA ASP A 278 17.79 -15.00 -9.79
C ASP A 278 16.95 -14.47 -10.97
N ALA A 279 17.30 -14.85 -12.18
CA ALA A 279 16.66 -14.37 -13.41
C ALA A 279 15.14 -14.66 -13.43
N GLN A 280 14.72 -15.81 -12.91
CA GLN A 280 13.30 -16.18 -12.87
C GLN A 280 12.50 -15.26 -11.91
N THR A 281 13.05 -14.97 -10.73
CA THR A 281 12.43 -14.05 -9.76
C THR A 281 12.42 -12.64 -10.31
N THR A 282 13.46 -12.22 -11.00
CA THR A 282 13.56 -10.92 -11.66
C THR A 282 12.49 -10.73 -12.75
N LEU A 283 12.32 -11.74 -13.62
CA LEU A 283 11.28 -11.73 -14.65
C LEU A 283 9.87 -11.71 -14.04
N ARG A 284 9.64 -12.52 -13.00
CA ARG A 284 8.37 -12.49 -12.23
C ARG A 284 8.11 -11.11 -11.65
N SER A 285 9.13 -10.44 -11.12
CA SER A 285 9.00 -9.09 -10.56
C SER A 285 8.59 -8.08 -11.62
N GLY A 286 9.15 -8.18 -12.83
CA GLY A 286 8.76 -7.34 -13.96
C GLY A 286 7.29 -7.55 -14.38
N LEU A 287 6.89 -8.82 -14.58
CA LEU A 287 5.50 -9.16 -14.87
C LEU A 287 4.54 -8.71 -13.75
N GLY A 288 4.96 -8.88 -12.50
CA GLY A 288 4.22 -8.39 -11.34
C GLY A 288 4.01 -6.87 -11.38
N GLY A 289 5.03 -6.11 -11.77
CA GLY A 289 4.93 -4.67 -11.94
C GLY A 289 3.93 -4.25 -13.02
N VAL A 290 3.93 -4.95 -14.18
CA VAL A 290 2.94 -4.72 -15.25
C VAL A 290 1.51 -4.97 -14.73
N LEU A 291 1.26 -6.12 -14.09
CA LEU A 291 -0.06 -6.46 -13.54
C LEU A 291 -0.49 -5.46 -12.45
N MET A 292 0.44 -5.01 -11.61
CA MET A 292 0.16 -3.97 -10.61
C MET A 292 -0.25 -2.66 -11.25
N GLY A 293 0.46 -2.21 -12.29
CA GLY A 293 0.17 -0.96 -13.00
C GLY A 293 -1.19 -0.99 -13.68
N PHE A 294 -1.48 -2.09 -14.37
CA PHE A 294 -2.77 -2.33 -15.00
C PHE A 294 -3.90 -2.37 -13.96
N GLY A 295 -3.79 -3.26 -12.97
CA GLY A 295 -4.83 -3.45 -11.97
C GLY A 295 -5.10 -2.20 -11.13
N ALA A 296 -4.07 -1.50 -10.66
CA ALA A 296 -4.23 -0.27 -9.88
C ALA A 296 -4.85 0.88 -10.70
N SER A 297 -4.57 0.96 -12.00
CA SER A 297 -5.14 1.99 -12.86
C SER A 297 -6.64 1.78 -13.10
N ILE A 298 -7.06 0.53 -13.29
CA ILE A 298 -8.47 0.17 -13.48
C ILE A 298 -9.24 0.28 -12.16
N ALA A 299 -8.64 -0.20 -11.04
CA ALA A 299 -9.28 -0.14 -9.72
C ALA A 299 -9.36 1.28 -9.13
N GLY A 300 -8.77 2.28 -9.80
CA GLY A 300 -8.69 3.65 -9.27
C GLY A 300 -7.70 3.82 -8.12
N GLY A 301 -6.92 2.78 -7.73
CA GLY A 301 -5.96 2.87 -6.65
C GLY A 301 -5.24 1.57 -6.32
N CYS A 302 -4.11 1.70 -5.63
CA CYS A 302 -3.30 0.58 -5.14
C CYS A 302 -3.71 0.18 -3.70
N SER A 303 -2.92 -0.67 -3.07
CA SER A 303 -3.14 -1.10 -1.68
C SER A 303 -3.11 0.05 -0.64
N ILE A 304 -2.42 1.15 -0.90
CA ILE A 304 -2.51 2.35 -0.06
C ILE A 304 -3.72 3.19 -0.46
N GLY A 305 -3.90 3.49 -1.75
CA GLY A 305 -5.03 4.30 -2.21
C GLY A 305 -6.38 3.68 -1.83
N ASN A 306 -6.67 2.46 -2.31
CA ASN A 306 -7.93 1.78 -2.00
C ASN A 306 -7.88 1.08 -0.63
N GLY A 307 -6.79 0.34 -0.34
CA GLY A 307 -6.75 -0.53 0.84
C GLY A 307 -6.49 0.20 2.17
N LEU A 308 -6.02 1.44 2.18
CA LEU A 308 -5.85 2.25 3.40
C LEU A 308 -6.70 3.52 3.35
N VAL A 309 -6.53 4.34 2.30
CA VAL A 309 -7.13 5.68 2.26
C VAL A 309 -8.63 5.61 1.99
N MET A 310 -9.06 4.94 0.93
CA MET A 310 -10.49 4.84 0.59
C MET A 310 -11.28 3.97 1.58
N THR A 311 -10.66 2.95 2.19
CA THR A 311 -11.28 2.20 3.30
C THR A 311 -11.49 3.07 4.53
N ALA A 312 -10.52 3.93 4.87
CA ALA A 312 -10.65 4.88 5.98
C ALA A 312 -11.73 5.93 5.73
N MET A 313 -11.98 6.29 4.48
CA MET A 313 -13.07 7.18 4.05
C MET A 313 -14.44 6.49 3.99
N MET A 314 -14.55 5.23 4.44
CA MET A 314 -15.78 4.42 4.42
C MET A 314 -16.44 4.36 3.04
N THR A 315 -15.62 4.13 1.98
CA THR A 315 -16.11 4.00 0.61
C THR A 315 -16.27 2.55 0.18
N TRP A 316 -17.25 2.27 -0.67
CA TRP A 316 -17.42 0.97 -1.31
C TRP A 316 -16.19 0.57 -2.12
N GLN A 317 -15.61 1.50 -2.87
CA GLN A 317 -14.39 1.27 -3.64
C GLN A 317 -13.23 0.77 -2.77
N GLY A 318 -13.04 1.36 -1.59
CA GLY A 318 -11.99 0.96 -0.64
C GLY A 318 -12.19 -0.47 -0.15
N TRP A 319 -13.36 -0.77 0.42
CA TRP A 319 -13.63 -2.07 1.03
C TRP A 319 -13.74 -3.21 0.02
N ILE A 320 -14.47 -3.02 -1.08
CA ILE A 320 -14.58 -4.03 -2.15
C ILE A 320 -13.21 -4.23 -2.83
N GLY A 321 -12.50 -3.14 -3.14
CA GLY A 321 -11.14 -3.21 -3.69
C GLY A 321 -10.18 -4.00 -2.80
N LEU A 322 -10.22 -3.77 -1.48
CA LEU A 322 -9.42 -4.51 -0.50
C LEU A 322 -9.72 -6.02 -0.52
N VAL A 323 -11.01 -6.40 -0.53
CA VAL A 323 -11.42 -7.82 -0.59
C VAL A 323 -10.89 -8.48 -1.85
N PHE A 324 -11.08 -7.88 -3.02
CA PHE A 324 -10.63 -8.47 -4.29
C PHE A 324 -9.10 -8.47 -4.42
N MET A 325 -8.39 -7.49 -3.85
CA MET A 325 -6.93 -7.55 -3.73
C MET A 325 -6.47 -8.75 -2.90
N ILE A 326 -7.12 -9.02 -1.76
CA ILE A 326 -6.81 -10.18 -0.92
C ILE A 326 -7.06 -11.48 -1.66
N LEU A 327 -8.18 -11.61 -2.38
CA LEU A 327 -8.51 -12.79 -3.19
C LEU A 327 -7.46 -13.01 -4.29
N GLY A 328 -7.03 -11.94 -4.98
CA GLY A 328 -5.96 -12.00 -5.97
C GLY A 328 -4.62 -12.46 -5.35
N VAL A 329 -4.28 -11.95 -4.17
CA VAL A 329 -3.08 -12.39 -3.43
C VAL A 329 -3.16 -13.86 -3.06
N TRP A 330 -4.30 -14.35 -2.59
CA TRP A 330 -4.47 -15.76 -2.23
C TRP A 330 -4.35 -16.67 -3.45
N THR A 331 -4.98 -16.32 -4.56
CA THR A 331 -4.87 -17.04 -5.83
C THR A 331 -3.42 -17.11 -6.32
N ALA A 332 -2.73 -15.99 -6.39
CA ALA A 332 -1.33 -15.96 -6.79
C ALA A 332 -0.43 -16.73 -5.82
N SER A 333 -0.69 -16.61 -4.52
CA SER A 333 0.08 -17.34 -3.50
C SER A 333 -0.09 -18.86 -3.64
N TRP A 334 -1.30 -19.31 -3.95
CA TRP A 334 -1.55 -20.71 -4.24
C TRP A 334 -0.79 -21.18 -5.50
N LEU A 335 -0.85 -20.42 -6.58
CA LEU A 335 -0.19 -20.75 -7.84
C LEU A 335 1.34 -20.79 -7.71
N VAL A 336 1.91 -19.78 -7.04
CA VAL A 336 3.37 -19.57 -6.98
C VAL A 336 4.04 -20.42 -5.90
N TYR A 337 3.41 -20.59 -4.73
CA TYR A 337 4.06 -21.24 -3.58
C TYR A 337 3.45 -22.60 -3.25
N VAL A 338 2.13 -22.73 -3.13
CA VAL A 338 1.50 -23.96 -2.62
C VAL A 338 1.47 -25.07 -3.67
N ARG A 339 1.06 -24.76 -4.89
CA ARG A 339 0.94 -25.75 -5.99
C ARG A 339 2.28 -26.41 -6.34
N PRO A 340 3.41 -25.69 -6.50
CA PRO A 340 4.70 -26.31 -6.78
C PRO A 340 5.19 -27.21 -5.65
N GLN A 341 5.04 -26.76 -4.40
CA GLN A 341 5.43 -27.58 -3.22
C GLN A 341 4.61 -28.87 -3.12
N ARG A 342 3.29 -28.81 -3.40
CA ARG A 342 2.44 -30.00 -3.42
C ARG A 342 2.86 -30.98 -4.52
N LYS A 343 3.19 -30.49 -5.72
CA LYS A 343 3.69 -31.34 -6.81
C LYS A 343 5.02 -32.00 -6.44
N ALA A 344 5.96 -31.27 -5.86
CA ALA A 344 7.24 -31.81 -5.42
C ALA A 344 7.07 -32.91 -4.37
N ARG A 345 6.19 -32.70 -3.36
CA ARG A 345 5.89 -33.71 -2.34
C ARG A 345 5.28 -34.99 -2.94
N LEU A 346 4.35 -34.85 -3.87
CA LEU A 346 3.73 -36.02 -4.55
C LEU A 346 4.74 -36.78 -5.39
N ALA A 347 5.65 -36.10 -6.10
CA ALA A 347 6.72 -36.71 -6.86
C ALA A 347 7.69 -37.50 -5.96
N THR A 348 8.06 -36.96 -4.80
CA THR A 348 8.91 -37.65 -3.80
C THR A 348 8.21 -38.84 -3.19
N ALA A 349 6.90 -38.74 -2.89
CA ALA A 349 6.12 -39.87 -2.37
C ALA A 349 5.88 -41.02 -3.40
N ALA A 350 5.89 -40.70 -4.70
CA ALA A 350 5.78 -41.70 -5.77
C ALA A 350 7.13 -42.36 -6.10
N ALA A 351 8.26 -41.79 -5.69
CA ALA A 351 9.61 -42.30 -5.91
C ALA A 351 10.11 -43.22 -4.76
N ASN A 352 9.43 -43.20 -3.60
CA ASN A 352 9.63 -44.10 -2.45
C ASN A 352 8.59 -45.21 -2.44
#